data_082b7bb98aea7c0095165024e1336b53
#
_entry.id   082b7bb98aea7c0095165024e1336b53
#
_cell.length_a   1.000
_cell.length_b   1.000
_cell.length_c   1.000
_cell.angle_alpha   90.00
_cell.angle_beta   90.00
_cell.angle_gamma   90.00
#
_symmetry.space_group_name_H-M   'P 1'
#
loop_
_entity.id
_entity.type
_entity.pdbx_description
1 polymer ?
#
loop_
_entity_poly.entity_id
_entity_poly.type
_entity_poly.pdbx_seq_one_letter_code
_entity_poly.pdbx_strand_id
1 'polypeptide(L)'
;AKANKWLKIGTNTMFTYQEVEQSDDGEYALWAPISASFFMLPYWNPYKEDGSLALQDDGSWKGTTENPLAWMENNPLSNKKYKLLSTFYAEATPIKNLTIRSQLSADYGHTTSFYRSFPSYKPNNNYGGAQRSSYDMLNLMITNTANYRFMLNDVHSFNFMVGQEGVDYHYEGFQVTTRGQTNDILTNLSSGSTASSWGDPVTEYSFLSFFGRGEYNYDDRYYADFSVRGDGSSRFGTDKHWGAFWSVGFMWNLRKEKFMQKYKWLTNAQIAINTGTSGNSSINNYEHLALVSGGYKYNNESGIAISQLGNEELSWESTWATNVALHLGFIDR
;
A
#
# COMPACT_ATOMS: atom_id res chain seq x y z
N ALA A 1 -1.98 -23.66 17.59
CA ALA A 1 -2.12 -24.89 18.40
C ALA A 1 -2.43 -26.09 17.48
N LYS A 2 -1.97 -27.29 17.85
CA LYS A 2 -2.43 -28.53 17.21
C LYS A 2 -3.73 -28.96 17.89
N ALA A 3 -4.85 -28.90 17.14
CA ALA A 3 -6.14 -29.36 17.66
C ALA A 3 -6.20 -30.91 17.75
N ASN A 4 -5.51 -31.60 16.81
CA ASN A 4 -5.27 -33.03 16.82
C ASN A 4 -4.09 -33.37 15.88
N LYS A 5 -3.90 -34.68 15.55
CA LYS A 5 -2.77 -35.13 14.72
C LYS A 5 -2.80 -34.62 13.28
N TRP A 6 -3.97 -34.25 12.77
CA TRP A 6 -4.19 -33.84 11.38
C TRP A 6 -4.67 -32.40 11.22
N LEU A 7 -5.04 -31.68 12.31
CA LEU A 7 -5.57 -30.33 12.29
C LEU A 7 -4.75 -29.40 13.17
N LYS A 8 -4.30 -28.30 12.59
CA LYS A 8 -3.62 -27.18 13.25
C LYS A 8 -4.43 -25.93 13.05
N ILE A 9 -4.67 -25.19 14.12
CA ILE A 9 -5.35 -23.90 14.10
C ILE A 9 -4.39 -22.86 14.67
N GLY A 10 -4.35 -21.70 14.08
CA GLY A 10 -3.51 -20.60 14.55
C GLY A 10 -4.10 -19.24 14.24
N THR A 11 -3.67 -18.29 15.03
CA THR A 11 -3.95 -16.88 14.82
C THR A 11 -2.68 -16.08 15.01
N ASN A 12 -2.57 -14.98 14.26
CA ASN A 12 -1.56 -13.97 14.42
C ASN A 12 -2.28 -12.63 14.42
N THR A 13 -2.15 -11.88 15.51
CA THR A 13 -2.82 -10.58 15.65
C THR A 13 -1.81 -9.54 16.09
N MET A 14 -1.78 -8.43 15.38
CA MET A 14 -0.95 -7.27 15.69
C MET A 14 -1.86 -6.05 15.81
N PHE A 15 -1.72 -5.33 16.90
CA PHE A 15 -2.34 -4.02 17.08
C PHE A 15 -1.23 -2.96 17.11
N THR A 16 -1.45 -1.86 16.40
CA THR A 16 -0.53 -0.73 16.34
C THR A 16 -1.29 0.56 16.63
N TYR A 17 -0.75 1.34 17.53
CA TYR A 17 -1.13 2.74 17.72
C TYR A 17 0.05 3.62 17.31
N GLN A 18 -0.23 4.64 16.52
CA GLN A 18 0.74 5.64 16.12
C GLN A 18 0.12 7.02 16.30
N GLU A 19 0.87 7.90 16.94
CA GLU A 19 0.55 9.32 17.01
C GLU A 19 1.74 10.11 16.44
N VAL A 20 1.44 10.98 15.50
CA VAL A 20 2.46 11.80 14.82
C VAL A 20 1.97 13.24 14.85
N GLU A 21 2.80 14.09 15.44
CA GLU A 21 2.68 15.54 15.28
C GLU A 21 3.63 15.97 14.18
N GLN A 22 3.10 16.63 13.18
CA GLN A 22 3.86 17.10 12.03
C GLN A 22 3.34 18.49 11.64
N SER A 23 4.06 19.15 10.78
CA SER A 23 3.52 20.33 10.09
C SER A 23 2.85 19.90 8.79
N ASP A 24 2.00 20.76 8.30
CA ASP A 24 1.53 20.68 6.94
C ASP A 24 2.72 20.84 5.97
N ASP A 25 2.99 19.81 5.17
CA ASP A 25 3.98 19.86 4.09
C ASP A 25 3.41 20.47 2.81
N GLY A 26 2.46 21.38 2.93
CA GLY A 26 1.68 22.02 1.87
C GLY A 26 2.36 22.11 0.50
N GLU A 27 1.56 22.30 -0.53
CA GLU A 27 1.98 22.30 -1.94
C GLU A 27 3.05 23.37 -2.29
N TYR A 28 3.30 24.33 -1.40
CA TYR A 28 4.25 25.41 -1.64
C TYR A 28 5.61 25.11 -1.01
N ALA A 29 6.58 24.78 -1.85
CA ALA A 29 7.96 24.47 -1.47
C ALA A 29 8.64 25.54 -0.58
N LEU A 30 8.14 26.75 -0.55
CA LEU A 30 8.68 27.87 0.24
C LEU A 30 8.15 27.90 1.69
N TRP A 31 7.10 27.17 2.01
CA TRP A 31 6.45 27.20 3.32
C TRP A 31 6.55 25.84 4.04
N ALA A 32 6.52 24.75 3.28
CA ALA A 32 6.67 23.43 3.84
C ALA A 32 8.05 23.28 4.51
N PRO A 33 8.15 22.86 5.77
CA PRO A 33 9.39 22.89 6.52
C PRO A 33 10.54 22.12 5.89
N ILE A 34 10.28 20.93 5.34
CA ILE A 34 11.30 20.12 4.67
C ILE A 34 11.78 20.80 3.39
N SER A 35 10.84 21.23 2.53
CA SER A 35 11.18 21.91 1.28
C SER A 35 11.88 23.25 1.52
N ALA A 36 11.38 24.03 2.47
CA ALA A 36 11.99 25.32 2.85
C ALA A 36 13.44 25.14 3.32
N SER A 37 13.76 24.05 4.00
CA SER A 37 15.11 23.77 4.48
C SER A 37 16.16 23.67 3.37
N PHE A 38 15.76 23.27 2.15
CA PHE A 38 16.66 23.23 0.98
C PHE A 38 16.97 24.64 0.41
N PHE A 39 16.13 25.62 0.70
CA PHE A 39 16.32 27.00 0.24
C PHE A 39 16.92 27.92 1.30
N MET A 40 17.05 27.41 2.54
CA MET A 40 17.63 28.17 3.65
C MET A 40 19.14 28.18 3.57
N LEU A 41 19.72 29.33 3.91
CA LEU A 41 21.15 29.43 4.10
C LEU A 41 21.52 29.00 5.52
N PRO A 42 22.61 28.21 5.70
CA PRO A 42 22.94 27.58 6.98
C PRO A 42 23.29 28.56 8.10
N TYR A 43 23.49 29.81 7.78
CA TYR A 43 23.77 30.87 8.74
C TYR A 43 22.55 31.70 9.16
N TRP A 44 21.37 31.39 8.64
CA TRP A 44 20.14 32.02 9.11
C TRP A 44 19.73 31.41 10.44
N ASN A 45 19.77 32.23 11.51
CA ASN A 45 19.33 31.78 12.82
C ASN A 45 17.79 31.81 12.89
N PRO A 46 17.11 30.70 13.19
CA PRO A 46 15.66 30.69 13.32
C PRO A 46 15.14 31.38 14.60
N TYR A 47 16.03 31.75 15.51
CA TYR A 47 15.70 32.40 16.77
C TYR A 47 16.26 33.82 16.84
N LYS A 48 15.53 34.68 17.54
CA LYS A 48 16.03 35.97 17.98
C LYS A 48 16.95 35.85 19.21
N GLU A 49 17.57 36.96 19.63
CA GLU A 49 18.45 36.98 20.80
C GLU A 49 17.72 36.64 22.11
N ASP A 50 16.41 36.92 22.20
CA ASP A 50 15.57 36.60 23.35
C ASP A 50 15.05 35.15 23.35
N GLY A 51 15.43 34.34 22.35
CA GLY A 51 15.05 32.95 22.19
C GLY A 51 13.69 32.75 21.51
N SER A 52 12.97 33.81 21.16
CA SER A 52 11.73 33.71 20.38
C SER A 52 12.03 33.43 18.90
N LEU A 53 11.05 32.88 18.17
CA LEU A 53 11.22 32.61 16.75
C LEU A 53 11.33 33.90 15.95
N ALA A 54 12.26 33.91 15.00
CA ALA A 54 12.40 34.98 14.02
C ALA A 54 11.28 34.89 12.98
N LEU A 55 10.60 35.99 12.70
CA LEU A 55 9.48 36.07 11.76
C LEU A 55 9.77 37.02 10.61
N GLN A 56 9.19 36.78 9.44
CA GLN A 56 9.26 37.73 8.33
C GLN A 56 8.54 39.04 8.67
N ASP A 57 7.48 38.97 9.39
CA ASP A 57 6.62 40.07 9.78
C ASP A 57 7.29 41.19 10.54
N ASP A 58 8.14 40.84 11.50
CA ASP A 58 8.88 41.79 12.32
C ASP A 58 10.28 42.10 11.75
N GLY A 59 10.58 41.52 10.58
CA GLY A 59 11.85 41.69 9.86
C GLY A 59 13.03 41.00 10.54
N SER A 60 12.81 40.19 11.55
CA SER A 60 13.86 39.42 12.21
C SER A 60 14.31 38.21 11.40
N TRP A 61 13.39 37.58 10.66
CA TRP A 61 13.72 36.53 9.70
C TRP A 61 14.14 37.11 8.36
N LYS A 62 15.32 36.75 7.87
CA LYS A 62 15.93 37.29 6.65
C LYS A 62 15.80 36.37 5.43
N GLY A 63 15.22 35.19 5.60
CA GLY A 63 15.04 34.23 4.53
C GLY A 63 14.00 34.65 3.50
N THR A 64 14.08 34.10 2.30
CA THR A 64 13.07 34.24 1.24
C THR A 64 11.87 33.36 1.45
N THR A 65 12.01 32.32 2.30
CA THR A 65 10.97 31.41 2.75
C THR A 65 10.49 31.84 4.13
N GLU A 66 9.34 31.34 4.58
CA GLU A 66 8.97 31.44 5.99
C GLU A 66 9.97 30.69 6.88
N ASN A 67 10.10 31.09 8.14
CA ASN A 67 10.85 30.33 9.12
C ASN A 67 10.14 28.99 9.35
N PRO A 68 10.76 27.82 9.01
CA PRO A 68 10.10 26.53 9.09
C PRO A 68 9.62 26.18 10.49
N LEU A 69 10.34 26.60 11.54
CA LEU A 69 9.95 26.35 12.92
C LEU A 69 8.71 27.18 13.28
N ALA A 70 8.63 28.43 12.85
CA ALA A 70 7.46 29.28 13.07
C ALA A 70 6.25 28.72 12.30
N TRP A 71 6.46 28.23 11.09
CA TRP A 71 5.38 27.56 10.34
C TRP A 71 4.85 26.34 11.10
N MET A 72 5.73 25.46 11.58
CA MET A 72 5.35 24.26 12.34
C MET A 72 4.56 24.56 13.59
N GLU A 73 4.98 25.56 14.38
CA GLU A 73 4.29 25.94 15.61
C GLU A 73 2.90 26.52 15.35
N ASN A 74 2.74 27.27 14.25
CA ASN A 74 1.50 27.98 13.96
C ASN A 74 0.55 27.21 13.02
N ASN A 75 1.00 26.10 12.46
CA ASN A 75 0.22 25.21 11.59
C ASN A 75 0.36 23.73 12.02
N PRO A 76 0.04 23.39 13.28
CA PRO A 76 0.21 22.04 13.79
C PRO A 76 -0.79 21.06 13.14
N LEU A 77 -0.30 19.87 12.77
CA LEU A 77 -1.06 18.75 12.28
C LEU A 77 -0.81 17.53 13.16
N SER A 78 -1.86 17.02 13.78
CA SER A 78 -1.82 15.79 14.60
C SER A 78 -2.54 14.67 13.88
N ASN A 79 -1.87 13.54 13.69
CA ASN A 79 -2.41 12.33 13.12
C ASN A 79 -2.37 11.19 14.15
N LYS A 80 -3.51 10.53 14.35
CA LYS A 80 -3.62 9.33 15.17
C LYS A 80 -4.09 8.19 14.29
N LYS A 81 -3.34 7.08 14.32
CA LYS A 81 -3.63 5.90 13.54
C LYS A 81 -3.70 4.67 14.44
N TYR A 82 -4.80 3.97 14.37
CA TYR A 82 -5.02 2.66 14.96
C TYR A 82 -5.02 1.63 13.84
N LYS A 83 -4.26 0.56 13.99
CA LYS A 83 -4.23 -0.52 13.01
C LYS A 83 -4.35 -1.86 13.70
N LEU A 84 -5.28 -2.69 13.24
CA LEU A 84 -5.46 -4.08 13.65
C LEU A 84 -5.24 -4.98 12.44
N LEU A 85 -4.18 -5.75 12.46
CA LEU A 85 -3.94 -6.82 11.50
C LEU A 85 -4.16 -8.15 12.20
N SER A 86 -5.14 -8.91 11.75
CA SER A 86 -5.47 -10.22 12.33
C SER A 86 -5.59 -11.28 11.26
N THR A 87 -4.92 -12.40 11.46
CA THR A 87 -5.00 -13.56 10.60
C THR A 87 -5.38 -14.77 11.42
N PHE A 88 -6.42 -15.46 10.99
CA PHE A 88 -6.83 -16.75 11.51
C PHE A 88 -6.65 -17.80 10.43
N TYR A 89 -6.10 -18.96 10.75
CA TYR A 89 -5.96 -20.05 9.80
C TYR A 89 -6.25 -21.41 10.40
N ALA A 90 -6.77 -22.30 9.56
CA ALA A 90 -6.89 -23.71 9.80
C ALA A 90 -6.07 -24.47 8.74
N GLU A 91 -5.23 -25.39 9.17
CA GLU A 91 -4.37 -26.23 8.33
C GLU A 91 -4.63 -27.69 8.64
N ALA A 92 -5.06 -28.45 7.65
CA ALA A 92 -5.39 -29.84 7.76
C ALA A 92 -4.45 -30.70 6.91
N THR A 93 -4.02 -31.85 7.46
CA THR A 93 -3.25 -32.88 6.75
C THR A 93 -4.06 -34.19 6.76
N PRO A 94 -5.15 -34.27 5.93
CA PRO A 94 -6.10 -35.38 6.00
C PRO A 94 -5.47 -36.71 5.57
N ILE A 95 -4.51 -36.67 4.66
CA ILE A 95 -3.71 -37.81 4.22
C ILE A 95 -2.23 -37.41 4.15
N LYS A 96 -1.35 -38.39 4.11
CA LYS A 96 0.09 -38.18 3.97
C LYS A 96 0.36 -37.31 2.74
N ASN A 97 1.23 -36.29 2.88
CA ASN A 97 1.70 -35.42 1.81
C ASN A 97 0.68 -34.37 1.30
N LEU A 98 -0.58 -34.39 1.74
CA LEU A 98 -1.58 -33.39 1.39
C LEU A 98 -1.78 -32.40 2.55
N THR A 99 -1.58 -31.12 2.28
CA THR A 99 -1.87 -30.03 3.22
C THR A 99 -2.93 -29.13 2.62
N ILE A 100 -4.03 -28.96 3.34
CA ILE A 100 -5.10 -28.02 2.97
C ILE A 100 -5.09 -26.91 4.01
N ARG A 101 -5.05 -25.66 3.57
CA ARG A 101 -5.06 -24.49 4.44
C ARG A 101 -6.12 -23.50 4.00
N SER A 102 -6.93 -23.06 4.95
CA SER A 102 -7.83 -21.92 4.81
C SER A 102 -7.39 -20.82 5.78
N GLN A 103 -7.28 -19.61 5.28
CA GLN A 103 -6.83 -18.45 6.03
C GLN A 103 -7.79 -17.28 5.79
N LEU A 104 -8.22 -16.65 6.86
CA LEU A 104 -8.95 -15.40 6.87
C LEU A 104 -8.07 -14.32 7.49
N SER A 105 -7.85 -13.22 6.77
CA SER A 105 -7.09 -12.07 7.24
C SER A 105 -7.97 -10.83 7.21
N ALA A 106 -7.85 -10.00 8.24
CA ALA A 106 -8.47 -8.70 8.33
C ALA A 106 -7.39 -7.65 8.63
N ASP A 107 -7.30 -6.63 7.80
CA ASP A 107 -6.48 -5.43 8.03
C ASP A 107 -7.44 -4.25 8.19
N TYR A 108 -7.62 -3.82 9.43
CA TYR A 108 -8.45 -2.67 9.78
C TYR A 108 -7.56 -1.51 10.22
N GLY A 109 -7.82 -0.34 9.65
CA GLY A 109 -7.15 0.91 9.99
C GLY A 109 -8.16 2.02 10.26
N HIS A 110 -7.98 2.72 11.39
CA HIS A 110 -8.72 3.95 11.70
C HIS A 110 -7.72 5.09 11.84
N THR A 111 -7.91 6.17 11.06
CA THR A 111 -7.04 7.33 11.07
C THR A 111 -7.84 8.58 11.34
N THR A 112 -7.42 9.37 12.31
CA THR A 112 -7.96 10.71 12.55
C THR A 112 -6.88 11.75 12.38
N SER A 113 -7.20 12.88 11.75
CA SER A 113 -6.30 14.01 11.59
C SER A 113 -6.93 15.29 12.13
N PHE A 114 -6.11 16.12 12.72
CA PHE A 114 -6.52 17.44 13.15
C PHE A 114 -5.44 18.46 12.77
N TYR A 115 -5.73 19.27 11.79
CA TYR A 115 -4.93 20.41 11.35
C TYR A 115 -5.51 21.71 11.87
N ARG A 116 -4.62 22.65 12.23
CA ARG A 116 -4.97 24.00 12.66
C ARG A 116 -4.05 25.00 11.99
N SER A 117 -4.57 26.19 11.70
CA SER A 117 -3.78 27.36 11.34
C SER A 117 -4.16 28.52 12.23
N PHE A 118 -3.17 29.07 12.96
CA PHE A 118 -3.43 30.11 13.96
C PHE A 118 -3.57 31.49 13.30
N PRO A 119 -4.65 32.25 13.63
CA PRO A 119 -4.90 33.56 13.03
C PRO A 119 -3.89 34.65 13.44
N SER A 120 -3.21 34.50 14.60
CA SER A 120 -2.17 35.45 15.02
C SER A 120 -0.93 35.37 14.12
N TYR A 121 -0.71 34.26 13.45
CA TYR A 121 0.39 34.08 12.53
C TYR A 121 0.06 34.71 11.16
N LYS A 122 0.72 35.80 10.84
CA LYS A 122 0.41 36.62 9.68
C LYS A 122 0.43 35.91 8.32
N PRO A 123 1.35 34.96 8.06
CA PRO A 123 1.28 34.15 6.84
C PRO A 123 -0.06 33.41 6.64
N ASN A 124 -0.81 33.20 7.70
CA ASN A 124 -2.18 32.69 7.63
C ASN A 124 -3.21 33.81 7.28
N ASN A 125 -2.76 35.00 6.88
CA ASN A 125 -3.57 36.17 6.50
C ASN A 125 -4.56 36.61 7.60
N ASN A 126 -4.20 36.47 8.88
CA ASN A 126 -5.08 36.70 10.03
C ASN A 126 -6.41 35.89 9.93
N TYR A 127 -6.38 34.74 9.25
CA TYR A 127 -7.56 33.94 8.96
C TYR A 127 -7.37 32.53 9.43
N GLY A 128 -7.64 32.29 10.72
CA GLY A 128 -7.48 30.99 11.32
C GLY A 128 -8.29 29.91 10.62
N GLY A 129 -7.82 28.68 10.72
CA GLY A 129 -8.46 27.52 10.15
C GLY A 129 -8.38 26.28 11.05
N ALA A 130 -9.34 25.39 10.90
CA ALA A 130 -9.32 24.08 11.49
C ALA A 130 -9.86 23.04 10.51
N GLN A 131 -9.18 21.90 10.40
CA GLN A 131 -9.62 20.77 9.61
C GLN A 131 -9.60 19.50 10.46
N ARG A 132 -10.68 18.76 10.42
CA ARG A 132 -10.72 17.41 10.97
C ARG A 132 -11.11 16.41 9.91
N SER A 133 -10.45 15.27 9.95
CA SER A 133 -10.83 14.11 9.15
C SER A 133 -10.81 12.83 9.99
N SER A 134 -11.63 11.89 9.59
CA SER A 134 -11.68 10.55 10.14
C SER A 134 -11.91 9.57 9.00
N TYR A 135 -11.07 8.56 8.90
CA TYR A 135 -11.12 7.56 7.83
C TYR A 135 -10.99 6.17 8.43
N ASP A 136 -11.83 5.27 7.94
CA ASP A 136 -11.81 3.85 8.21
C ASP A 136 -11.41 3.09 6.95
N MET A 137 -10.57 2.10 7.10
CA MET A 137 -10.15 1.18 6.05
C MET A 137 -10.32 -0.25 6.56
N LEU A 138 -11.02 -1.08 5.80
CA LEU A 138 -11.13 -2.51 6.06
C LEU A 138 -10.74 -3.28 4.80
N ASN A 139 -9.75 -4.17 4.93
CA ASN A 139 -9.36 -5.10 3.88
C ASN A 139 -9.52 -6.52 4.43
N LEU A 140 -10.48 -7.25 3.88
CA LEU A 140 -10.73 -8.66 4.19
C LEU A 140 -10.13 -9.52 3.10
N MET A 141 -9.41 -10.57 3.49
CA MET A 141 -8.83 -11.53 2.55
C MET A 141 -9.09 -12.95 3.02
N ILE A 142 -9.60 -13.79 2.13
CA ILE A 142 -9.70 -15.22 2.34
C ILE A 142 -8.82 -15.93 1.32
N THR A 143 -7.94 -16.81 1.81
CA THR A 143 -7.05 -17.60 0.94
C THR A 143 -7.19 -19.07 1.29
N ASN A 144 -7.51 -19.89 0.30
CA ASN A 144 -7.64 -21.33 0.41
C ASN A 144 -6.59 -21.99 -0.48
N THR A 145 -5.81 -22.90 0.05
CA THR A 145 -4.78 -23.62 -0.70
C THR A 145 -4.83 -25.12 -0.41
N ALA A 146 -4.54 -25.91 -1.42
CA ALA A 146 -4.25 -27.33 -1.26
C ALA A 146 -2.89 -27.62 -1.90
N ASN A 147 -1.99 -28.21 -1.11
CA ASN A 147 -0.63 -28.53 -1.52
C ASN A 147 -0.40 -30.02 -1.38
N TYR A 148 0.08 -30.66 -2.44
CA TYR A 148 0.42 -32.10 -2.45
C TYR A 148 1.87 -32.27 -2.88
N ARG A 149 2.68 -32.85 -1.96
CA ARG A 149 4.11 -33.08 -2.19
C ARG A 149 4.41 -34.59 -2.10
N PHE A 150 5.10 -35.12 -3.08
CA PHE A 150 5.54 -36.51 -3.05
C PHE A 150 6.88 -36.71 -3.76
N MET A 151 7.51 -37.83 -3.46
CA MET A 151 8.78 -38.24 -4.03
C MET A 151 8.65 -39.64 -4.63
N LEU A 152 9.22 -39.85 -5.82
CA LEU A 152 9.29 -41.15 -6.46
C LEU A 152 10.76 -41.55 -6.61
N ASN A 153 11.07 -42.78 -6.27
CA ASN A 153 12.41 -43.40 -6.38
C ASN A 153 13.53 -42.55 -5.75
N ASP A 154 13.21 -41.77 -4.72
CA ASP A 154 14.12 -40.89 -3.96
C ASP A 154 14.87 -39.84 -4.80
N VAL A 155 14.55 -39.71 -6.08
CA VAL A 155 15.20 -38.73 -7.01
C VAL A 155 14.23 -37.81 -7.71
N HIS A 156 12.93 -38.14 -7.78
CA HIS A 156 11.93 -37.30 -8.41
C HIS A 156 11.05 -36.64 -7.34
N SER A 157 11.21 -35.39 -7.08
CA SER A 157 10.37 -34.63 -6.15
C SER A 157 9.35 -33.82 -6.92
N PHE A 158 8.08 -33.91 -6.53
CA PHE A 158 6.96 -33.16 -7.08
C PHE A 158 6.27 -32.36 -5.98
N ASN A 159 5.88 -31.15 -6.29
CA ASN A 159 5.07 -30.30 -5.43
C ASN A 159 4.00 -29.61 -6.29
N PHE A 160 2.73 -29.88 -6.02
CA PHE A 160 1.61 -29.25 -6.69
C PHE A 160 0.79 -28.45 -5.69
N MET A 161 0.44 -27.25 -6.07
CA MET A 161 -0.42 -26.36 -5.29
C MET A 161 -1.54 -25.82 -6.18
N VAL A 162 -2.74 -25.81 -5.63
CA VAL A 162 -3.87 -25.06 -6.18
C VAL A 162 -4.44 -24.16 -5.10
N GLY A 163 -4.97 -23.03 -5.47
CA GLY A 163 -5.54 -22.09 -4.52
C GLY A 163 -6.58 -21.17 -5.11
N GLN A 164 -7.31 -20.58 -4.20
CA GLN A 164 -8.30 -19.54 -4.45
C GLN A 164 -8.09 -18.42 -3.43
N GLU A 165 -8.25 -17.18 -3.86
CA GLU A 165 -8.13 -16.00 -3.01
C GLU A 165 -9.25 -15.03 -3.33
N GLY A 166 -9.89 -14.50 -2.29
CA GLY A 166 -10.85 -13.41 -2.39
C GLY A 166 -10.37 -12.24 -1.54
N VAL A 167 -10.49 -11.04 -2.07
CA VAL A 167 -10.17 -9.78 -1.38
C VAL A 167 -11.36 -8.86 -1.50
N ASP A 168 -11.71 -8.23 -0.39
CA ASP A 168 -12.74 -7.20 -0.31
C ASP A 168 -12.17 -6.02 0.47
N TYR A 169 -12.13 -4.86 -0.18
CA TYR A 169 -11.58 -3.62 0.36
C TYR A 169 -12.66 -2.56 0.43
N HIS A 170 -12.80 -1.97 1.61
CA HIS A 170 -13.69 -0.85 1.87
C HIS A 170 -12.90 0.28 2.56
N TYR A 171 -13.12 1.49 2.09
CA TYR A 171 -12.57 2.71 2.67
C TYR A 171 -13.65 3.77 2.68
N GLU A 172 -13.88 4.35 3.84
CA GLU A 172 -14.83 5.45 4.02
C GLU A 172 -14.30 6.48 5.02
N GLY A 173 -14.87 7.65 5.00
CA GLY A 173 -14.54 8.65 5.98
C GLY A 173 -15.16 10.01 5.69
N PHE A 174 -14.73 10.99 6.45
CA PHE A 174 -15.14 12.37 6.23
C PHE A 174 -14.00 13.34 6.54
N GLN A 175 -14.10 14.50 5.93
CA GLN A 175 -13.25 15.64 6.18
C GLN A 175 -14.10 16.92 6.22
N VAL A 176 -13.83 17.78 7.19
CA VAL A 176 -14.46 19.09 7.31
C VAL A 176 -13.39 20.13 7.61
N THR A 177 -13.43 21.24 6.88
CA THR A 177 -12.58 22.40 7.10
C THR A 177 -13.43 23.62 7.39
N THR A 178 -13.08 24.34 8.45
CA THR A 178 -13.68 25.63 8.78
C THR A 178 -12.61 26.71 8.82
N ARG A 179 -13.01 27.93 8.57
CA ARG A 179 -12.14 29.10 8.57
C ARG A 179 -12.78 30.26 9.35
N GLY A 180 -11.96 31.27 9.66
CA GLY A 180 -12.41 32.45 10.38
C GLY A 180 -12.45 32.26 11.89
N GLN A 181 -11.56 31.44 12.45
CA GLN A 181 -11.27 31.41 13.86
C GLN A 181 -10.66 32.77 14.26
N THR A 182 -11.14 33.33 15.38
CA THR A 182 -10.80 34.70 15.79
C THR A 182 -9.56 34.80 16.67
N ASN A 183 -9.10 33.69 17.24
CA ASN A 183 -7.93 33.64 18.11
C ASN A 183 -7.33 32.21 18.13
N ASP A 184 -6.12 32.09 18.65
CA ASP A 184 -5.36 30.82 18.67
C ASP A 184 -5.84 29.83 19.72
N ILE A 185 -6.73 30.22 20.62
CA ILE A 185 -7.26 29.36 21.70
C ILE A 185 -8.50 28.61 21.21
N LEU A 186 -9.39 29.29 20.49
CA LEU A 186 -10.65 28.70 19.98
C LEU A 186 -10.39 27.99 18.64
N THR A 187 -9.76 26.84 18.70
CA THR A 187 -9.29 26.10 17.51
C THR A 187 -10.20 24.96 17.05
N ASN A 188 -11.37 24.81 17.65
CA ASN A 188 -12.35 23.80 17.23
C ASN A 188 -12.99 24.17 15.88
N LEU A 189 -13.49 23.17 15.15
CA LEU A 189 -14.24 23.40 13.90
C LEU A 189 -15.40 24.39 14.12
N SER A 190 -16.12 24.26 15.21
CA SER A 190 -17.28 25.11 15.56
C SER A 190 -16.94 26.56 15.87
N SER A 191 -15.65 26.89 16.04
CA SER A 191 -15.19 28.26 16.29
C SER A 191 -14.92 29.02 14.99
N GLY A 192 -14.94 28.36 13.85
CA GLY A 192 -14.84 28.99 12.55
C GLY A 192 -16.17 29.62 12.12
N SER A 193 -16.11 30.82 11.53
CA SER A 193 -17.30 31.53 11.04
C SER A 193 -17.86 30.95 9.74
N THR A 194 -17.07 30.16 9.00
CA THR A 194 -17.43 29.64 7.68
C THR A 194 -16.94 28.20 7.51
N ALA A 195 -17.80 27.31 7.07
CA ALA A 195 -17.38 26.01 6.53
C ALA A 195 -16.82 26.24 5.11
N SER A 196 -15.54 25.86 4.89
CA SER A 196 -14.85 26.14 3.62
C SER A 196 -14.78 24.94 2.71
N SER A 197 -14.70 23.74 3.25
CA SER A 197 -14.77 22.49 2.49
C SER A 197 -15.25 21.35 3.36
N TRP A 198 -15.87 20.36 2.72
CA TRP A 198 -16.27 19.10 3.31
C TRP A 198 -16.22 18.01 2.25
N GLY A 199 -16.08 16.79 2.67
CA GLY A 199 -16.11 15.61 1.83
C GLY A 199 -16.32 14.34 2.66
N ASP A 200 -16.91 13.36 2.03
CA ASP A 200 -17.24 12.05 2.61
C ASP A 200 -16.92 10.94 1.60
N PRO A 201 -15.63 10.72 1.25
CA PRO A 201 -15.25 9.72 0.28
C PRO A 201 -15.58 8.31 0.76
N VAL A 202 -16.14 7.52 -0.17
CA VAL A 202 -16.31 6.08 -0.05
C VAL A 202 -15.67 5.44 -1.26
N THR A 203 -14.86 4.40 -1.07
CA THR A 203 -14.29 3.65 -2.17
C THR A 203 -14.12 2.17 -1.83
N GLU A 204 -14.46 1.33 -2.79
CA GLU A 204 -14.48 -0.12 -2.63
C GLU A 204 -13.86 -0.78 -3.86
N TYR A 205 -13.25 -1.95 -3.65
CA TYR A 205 -12.91 -2.87 -4.72
C TYR A 205 -12.84 -4.30 -4.21
N SER A 206 -13.02 -5.24 -5.10
CA SER A 206 -12.86 -6.66 -4.80
C SER A 206 -12.04 -7.39 -5.85
N PHE A 207 -11.37 -8.46 -5.40
CA PHE A 207 -10.67 -9.41 -6.26
C PHE A 207 -11.13 -10.82 -5.96
N LEU A 208 -11.16 -11.63 -7.02
CA LEU A 208 -11.29 -13.08 -6.94
C LEU A 208 -10.25 -13.71 -7.83
N SER A 209 -9.44 -14.61 -7.27
CA SER A 209 -8.32 -15.22 -7.96
C SER A 209 -8.33 -16.73 -7.81
N PHE A 210 -7.94 -17.43 -8.87
CA PHE A 210 -7.65 -18.86 -8.87
C PHE A 210 -6.25 -19.08 -9.40
N PHE A 211 -5.47 -19.92 -8.72
CA PHE A 211 -4.09 -20.16 -9.12
C PHE A 211 -3.67 -21.61 -8.92
N GLY A 212 -2.69 -21.99 -9.70
CA GLY A 212 -2.04 -23.30 -9.61
C GLY A 212 -0.56 -23.18 -9.87
N ARG A 213 0.23 -24.02 -9.17
CA ARG A 213 1.68 -24.14 -9.33
C ARG A 213 2.10 -25.58 -9.29
N GLY A 214 3.02 -25.95 -10.16
CA GLY A 214 3.69 -27.24 -10.16
C GLY A 214 5.20 -27.05 -10.13
N GLU A 215 5.88 -27.81 -9.29
CA GLU A 215 7.34 -27.83 -9.16
C GLU A 215 7.83 -29.25 -9.32
N TYR A 216 8.87 -29.42 -10.06
CA TYR A 216 9.56 -30.69 -10.27
C TYR A 216 11.06 -30.53 -10.02
N ASN A 217 11.62 -31.47 -9.28
CA ASN A 217 13.05 -31.55 -9.06
C ASN A 217 13.51 -33.00 -9.32
N TYR A 218 14.54 -33.14 -10.15
CA TYR A 218 15.21 -34.41 -10.41
C TYR A 218 16.61 -34.38 -9.81
N ASP A 219 16.83 -35.20 -8.76
CA ASP A 219 18.12 -35.47 -8.09
C ASP A 219 18.91 -34.21 -7.76
N ASP A 220 18.22 -33.10 -7.40
CA ASP A 220 18.81 -31.77 -7.18
C ASP A 220 19.64 -31.23 -8.37
N ARG A 221 19.43 -31.77 -9.57
CA ARG A 221 20.11 -31.39 -10.80
C ARG A 221 19.27 -30.53 -11.70
N TYR A 222 18.03 -30.95 -11.95
CA TYR A 222 17.11 -30.26 -12.82
C TYR A 222 15.88 -29.85 -12.05
N TYR A 223 15.56 -28.58 -12.12
CA TYR A 223 14.36 -28.03 -11.52
C TYR A 223 13.50 -27.40 -12.63
N ALA A 224 12.23 -27.68 -12.59
CA ALA A 224 11.26 -27.06 -13.46
C ALA A 224 10.07 -26.60 -12.61
N ASP A 225 9.53 -25.44 -12.90
CA ASP A 225 8.31 -24.95 -12.29
C ASP A 225 7.39 -24.31 -13.34
N PHE A 226 6.11 -24.38 -13.07
CA PHE A 226 5.12 -23.64 -13.82
C PHE A 226 4.07 -23.07 -12.88
N SER A 227 3.52 -21.93 -13.21
CA SER A 227 2.37 -21.38 -12.52
C SER A 227 1.38 -20.77 -13.50
N VAL A 228 0.12 -20.83 -13.11
CA VAL A 228 -0.98 -20.14 -13.79
C VAL A 228 -1.83 -19.43 -12.76
N ARG A 229 -2.33 -18.26 -13.10
CA ARG A 229 -3.23 -17.47 -12.25
C ARG A 229 -4.26 -16.75 -13.11
N GLY A 230 -5.52 -16.86 -12.72
CA GLY A 230 -6.62 -16.06 -13.22
C GLY A 230 -7.06 -15.11 -12.14
N ASP A 231 -7.04 -13.81 -12.41
CA ASP A 231 -7.44 -12.76 -11.47
C ASP A 231 -8.62 -11.97 -12.04
N GLY A 232 -9.70 -11.92 -11.28
CA GLY A 232 -10.85 -11.06 -11.54
C GLY A 232 -10.82 -9.83 -10.62
N SER A 233 -11.04 -8.64 -11.16
CA SER A 233 -11.07 -7.39 -10.42
C SER A 233 -12.28 -6.56 -10.78
N SER A 234 -12.94 -5.99 -9.75
CA SER A 234 -14.06 -5.05 -9.92
C SER A 234 -13.67 -3.70 -10.51
N ARG A 235 -12.36 -3.42 -10.68
CA ARG A 235 -11.86 -2.15 -11.24
C ARG A 235 -12.01 -2.06 -12.77
N PHE A 236 -12.18 -3.19 -13.44
CA PHE A 236 -12.24 -3.28 -14.90
C PHE A 236 -13.67 -3.41 -15.43
N GLY A 237 -13.84 -3.19 -16.72
CA GLY A 237 -15.11 -3.29 -17.41
C GLY A 237 -15.79 -4.66 -17.21
N THR A 238 -17.11 -4.72 -17.26
CA THR A 238 -17.91 -5.91 -16.89
C THR A 238 -17.46 -7.19 -17.60
N ASP A 239 -17.13 -7.11 -18.89
CA ASP A 239 -16.64 -8.24 -19.69
C ASP A 239 -15.11 -8.37 -19.69
N LYS A 240 -14.39 -7.49 -18.98
CA LYS A 240 -12.92 -7.39 -18.92
C LYS A 240 -12.35 -7.63 -17.54
N HIS A 241 -13.16 -8.06 -16.59
CA HIS A 241 -12.74 -8.27 -15.19
C HIS A 241 -11.57 -9.24 -15.06
N TRP A 242 -11.50 -10.28 -15.93
CA TRP A 242 -10.55 -11.37 -15.78
C TRP A 242 -9.28 -11.18 -16.60
N GLY A 243 -8.13 -11.31 -15.91
CA GLY A 243 -6.81 -11.47 -16.50
C GLY A 243 -6.26 -12.87 -16.25
N ALA A 244 -5.53 -13.43 -17.22
CA ALA A 244 -4.87 -14.72 -17.06
C ALA A 244 -3.36 -14.54 -17.22
N PHE A 245 -2.60 -15.06 -16.27
CA PHE A 245 -1.16 -14.91 -16.19
C PHE A 245 -0.51 -16.28 -15.98
N TRP A 246 0.70 -16.43 -16.45
CA TRP A 246 1.43 -17.69 -16.35
C TRP A 246 2.92 -17.45 -16.22
N SER A 247 3.62 -18.41 -15.64
CA SER A 247 5.08 -18.45 -15.68
C SER A 247 5.58 -19.87 -15.82
N VAL A 248 6.77 -20.00 -16.41
CA VAL A 248 7.53 -21.26 -16.48
C VAL A 248 8.99 -20.95 -16.16
N GLY A 249 9.59 -21.79 -15.35
CA GLY A 249 10.98 -21.71 -14.95
C GLY A 249 11.69 -23.03 -15.12
N PHE A 250 12.99 -22.95 -15.44
CA PHE A 250 13.89 -24.09 -15.47
C PHE A 250 15.22 -23.69 -14.85
N MET A 251 15.78 -24.57 -13.99
CA MET A 251 17.12 -24.39 -13.43
C MET A 251 17.92 -25.68 -13.57
N TRP A 252 19.14 -25.55 -14.04
CA TRP A 252 20.11 -26.63 -14.13
C TRP A 252 21.22 -26.39 -13.12
N ASN A 253 21.38 -27.35 -12.19
CA ASN A 253 22.48 -27.37 -11.24
C ASN A 253 23.68 -28.11 -11.85
N LEU A 254 24.51 -27.37 -12.59
CA LEU A 254 25.70 -27.89 -13.26
C LEU A 254 26.68 -28.53 -12.27
N ARG A 255 26.75 -27.99 -11.04
CA ARG A 255 27.68 -28.51 -10.02
C ARG A 255 27.43 -29.96 -9.65
N LYS A 256 26.21 -30.43 -9.78
CA LYS A 256 25.83 -31.84 -9.53
C LYS A 256 26.22 -32.79 -10.67
N GLU A 257 26.61 -32.27 -11.83
CA GLU A 257 26.99 -33.08 -12.97
C GLU A 257 28.38 -33.74 -12.80
N LYS A 258 28.51 -34.96 -13.25
CA LYS A 258 29.76 -35.74 -13.10
C LYS A 258 30.98 -35.04 -13.69
N PHE A 259 30.82 -34.36 -14.82
CA PHE A 259 31.91 -33.62 -15.48
C PHE A 259 32.35 -32.38 -14.71
N MET A 260 31.49 -31.81 -13.85
CA MET A 260 31.81 -30.63 -13.03
C MET A 260 32.47 -30.99 -11.70
N GLN A 261 32.37 -32.23 -11.24
CA GLN A 261 32.88 -32.65 -9.94
C GLN A 261 34.41 -32.52 -9.83
N LYS A 262 35.16 -32.57 -10.94
CA LYS A 262 36.60 -32.38 -11.00
C LYS A 262 37.07 -30.95 -10.65
N TYR A 263 36.21 -29.97 -10.79
CA TYR A 263 36.52 -28.56 -10.53
C TYR A 263 36.17 -28.17 -9.08
N LYS A 264 37.06 -28.56 -8.14
CA LYS A 264 36.85 -28.38 -6.68
C LYS A 264 36.78 -26.91 -6.25
N TRP A 265 37.39 -26.02 -7.02
CA TRP A 265 37.36 -24.58 -6.77
C TRP A 265 36.00 -23.93 -7.07
N LEU A 266 35.16 -24.60 -7.85
CA LEU A 266 33.81 -24.15 -8.19
C LEU A 266 32.82 -24.87 -7.26
N THR A 267 32.35 -24.19 -6.22
CA THR A 267 31.50 -24.77 -5.18
C THR A 267 30.03 -24.75 -5.55
N ASN A 268 29.61 -23.81 -6.38
CA ASN A 268 28.27 -23.70 -6.97
C ASN A 268 28.37 -23.35 -8.45
N ALA A 269 27.49 -23.91 -9.29
CA ALA A 269 27.30 -23.52 -10.68
C ALA A 269 25.87 -23.88 -11.10
N GLN A 270 25.06 -22.88 -11.32
CA GLN A 270 23.64 -23.03 -11.70
C GLN A 270 23.30 -22.06 -12.81
N ILE A 271 22.52 -22.53 -13.79
CA ILE A 271 21.89 -21.71 -14.82
C ILE A 271 20.38 -21.80 -14.61
N ALA A 272 19.73 -20.64 -14.55
CA ALA A 272 18.29 -20.56 -14.45
C ALA A 272 17.73 -19.66 -15.57
N ILE A 273 16.59 -20.05 -16.09
CA ILE A 273 15.80 -19.26 -17.01
C ILE A 273 14.34 -19.29 -16.54
N ASN A 274 13.69 -18.15 -16.52
CA ASN A 274 12.26 -18.08 -16.33
C ASN A 274 11.63 -17.07 -17.29
N THR A 275 10.40 -17.34 -17.67
CA THR A 275 9.61 -16.44 -18.49
C THR A 275 8.15 -16.52 -18.08
N GLY A 276 7.43 -15.42 -18.26
CA GLY A 276 6.02 -15.39 -17.89
C GLY A 276 5.40 -14.01 -18.08
N THR A 277 4.12 -13.94 -17.78
CA THR A 277 3.33 -12.72 -17.80
C THR A 277 2.90 -12.33 -16.40
N SER A 278 2.85 -11.04 -16.12
CA SER A 278 2.27 -10.46 -14.91
C SER A 278 1.24 -9.41 -15.28
N GLY A 279 0.18 -9.31 -14.48
CA GLY A 279 -0.86 -8.31 -14.64
C GLY A 279 -0.65 -7.11 -13.73
N ASN A 280 -1.11 -5.95 -14.18
CA ASN A 280 -1.20 -4.74 -13.38
C ASN A 280 -2.66 -4.28 -13.31
N SER A 281 -3.15 -4.07 -12.07
CA SER A 281 -4.48 -3.54 -11.76
C SER A 281 -4.42 -2.22 -10.97
N SER A 282 -3.25 -1.55 -10.97
CA SER A 282 -3.04 -0.27 -10.26
C SER A 282 -3.68 0.89 -11.02
N ILE A 283 -5.00 0.87 -11.07
CA ILE A 283 -5.84 1.96 -11.57
C ILE A 283 -6.78 2.38 -10.43
N ASN A 284 -7.40 3.56 -10.54
CA ASN A 284 -8.38 3.98 -9.55
C ASN A 284 -9.63 3.10 -9.62
N ASN A 285 -10.40 3.10 -8.54
CA ASN A 285 -11.67 2.40 -8.53
C ASN A 285 -12.68 3.14 -9.42
N TYR A 286 -13.61 2.39 -10.03
CA TYR A 286 -14.71 2.92 -10.86
C TYR A 286 -14.30 3.58 -12.18
N GLU A 287 -13.04 3.53 -12.62
CA GLU A 287 -12.61 4.17 -13.88
C GLU A 287 -13.32 3.62 -15.12
N HIS A 288 -13.88 2.42 -15.05
CA HIS A 288 -14.69 1.86 -16.13
C HIS A 288 -16.12 2.42 -16.19
N LEU A 289 -16.60 3.09 -15.12
CA LEU A 289 -17.95 3.61 -15.02
C LEU A 289 -18.08 5.05 -15.52
N ALA A 290 -19.22 5.39 -16.07
CA ALA A 290 -19.63 6.78 -16.25
C ALA A 290 -20.10 7.33 -14.91
N LEU A 291 -19.49 8.42 -14.45
CA LEU A 291 -19.79 9.02 -13.14
C LEU A 291 -20.35 10.43 -13.31
N VAL A 292 -21.22 10.79 -12.37
CA VAL A 292 -21.76 12.13 -12.22
C VAL A 292 -21.41 12.66 -10.83
N SER A 293 -21.21 13.97 -10.71
CA SER A 293 -21.03 14.64 -9.44
C SER A 293 -22.08 15.71 -9.22
N GLY A 294 -22.51 15.86 -7.96
CA GLY A 294 -23.37 16.92 -7.49
C GLY A 294 -22.58 18.18 -7.12
N GLY A 295 -23.26 19.12 -6.43
CA GLY A 295 -22.64 20.38 -5.97
C GLY A 295 -22.63 21.51 -6.99
N TYR A 296 -23.08 21.27 -8.20
CA TYR A 296 -23.28 22.30 -9.22
C TYR A 296 -24.59 23.04 -8.98
N LYS A 297 -24.64 24.31 -9.41
CA LYS A 297 -25.85 25.13 -9.37
C LYS A 297 -26.11 25.73 -10.73
N TYR A 298 -27.35 25.70 -11.15
CA TYR A 298 -27.87 26.43 -12.30
C TYR A 298 -29.10 27.23 -11.84
N ASN A 299 -29.03 28.58 -11.98
CA ASN A 299 -30.07 29.48 -11.54
C ASN A 299 -30.53 29.27 -10.08
N ASN A 300 -29.57 29.07 -9.16
CA ASN A 300 -29.76 28.69 -7.74
C ASN A 300 -30.38 27.33 -7.45
N GLU A 301 -30.70 26.55 -8.46
CA GLU A 301 -31.17 25.17 -8.32
C GLU A 301 -29.97 24.20 -8.31
N SER A 302 -30.09 23.13 -7.51
CA SER A 302 -29.06 22.09 -7.44
C SER A 302 -29.01 21.30 -8.75
N GLY A 303 -27.82 21.10 -9.28
CA GLY A 303 -27.57 20.39 -10.52
C GLY A 303 -26.52 19.30 -10.36
N ILE A 304 -26.44 18.45 -11.37
CA ILE A 304 -25.40 17.41 -11.52
C ILE A 304 -24.66 17.63 -12.83
N ALA A 305 -23.40 17.22 -12.86
CA ALA A 305 -22.61 17.21 -14.09
C ALA A 305 -21.86 15.87 -14.25
N ILE A 306 -21.54 15.51 -15.49
CA ILE A 306 -20.70 14.35 -15.76
C ILE A 306 -19.32 14.68 -15.25
N SER A 307 -18.80 13.83 -14.35
CA SER A 307 -17.44 13.95 -13.79
C SER A 307 -16.46 13.00 -14.44
N GLN A 308 -16.95 11.89 -15.04
CA GLN A 308 -16.14 10.89 -15.71
C GLN A 308 -16.93 10.22 -16.84
N LEU A 309 -16.28 10.01 -17.97
CA LEU A 309 -16.80 9.19 -19.05
C LEU A 309 -16.47 7.72 -18.78
N GLY A 310 -17.42 6.82 -19.01
CA GLY A 310 -17.21 5.39 -18.85
C GLY A 310 -16.30 4.82 -19.92
N ASN A 311 -15.55 3.78 -19.57
CA ASN A 311 -14.74 2.97 -20.48
C ASN A 311 -14.93 1.48 -20.17
N GLU A 312 -15.92 0.86 -20.75
CA GLU A 312 -16.25 -0.56 -20.55
C GLU A 312 -15.16 -1.51 -21.07
N GLU A 313 -14.29 -1.04 -21.97
CA GLU A 313 -13.17 -1.81 -22.52
C GLU A 313 -11.92 -1.79 -21.63
N LEU A 314 -11.96 -1.06 -20.51
CA LEU A 314 -10.84 -0.98 -19.58
C LEU A 314 -10.50 -2.36 -19.02
N SER A 315 -9.27 -2.80 -19.20
CA SER A 315 -8.81 -4.15 -18.91
C SER A 315 -7.43 -4.17 -18.29
N TRP A 316 -6.99 -5.36 -17.89
CA TRP A 316 -5.66 -5.61 -17.36
C TRP A 316 -4.55 -5.17 -18.32
N GLU A 317 -3.56 -4.47 -17.77
CA GLU A 317 -2.27 -4.31 -18.42
C GLU A 317 -1.45 -5.59 -18.16
N SER A 318 -0.79 -6.10 -19.19
CA SER A 318 0.04 -7.31 -19.08
C SER A 318 1.47 -7.04 -19.52
N THR A 319 2.40 -7.46 -18.69
CA THR A 319 3.85 -7.37 -18.96
C THR A 319 4.42 -8.76 -19.12
N TRP A 320 5.14 -8.99 -20.20
CA TRP A 320 5.92 -10.21 -20.41
C TRP A 320 7.37 -9.96 -20.00
N ALA A 321 7.93 -10.83 -19.16
CA ALA A 321 9.32 -10.78 -18.75
C ALA A 321 10.01 -12.12 -18.94
N THR A 322 11.29 -12.07 -19.32
CA THR A 322 12.18 -13.24 -19.41
C THR A 322 13.47 -12.90 -18.68
N ASN A 323 13.89 -13.79 -17.78
CA ASN A 323 15.10 -13.63 -17.00
C ASN A 323 16.01 -14.85 -17.23
N VAL A 324 17.31 -14.59 -17.35
CA VAL A 324 18.34 -15.60 -17.37
C VAL A 324 19.34 -15.27 -16.27
N ALA A 325 19.66 -16.26 -15.45
CA ALA A 325 20.58 -16.10 -14.32
C ALA A 325 21.68 -17.17 -14.35
N LEU A 326 22.89 -16.77 -14.07
CA LEU A 326 24.04 -17.62 -13.84
C LEU A 326 24.53 -17.39 -12.39
N HIS A 327 24.50 -18.45 -11.58
CA HIS A 327 24.99 -18.43 -10.21
C HIS A 327 26.28 -19.21 -10.13
N LEU A 328 27.36 -18.56 -9.73
CA LEU A 328 28.67 -19.17 -9.54
C LEU A 328 29.13 -18.95 -8.10
N GLY A 329 29.62 -20.00 -7.48
CA GLY A 329 30.28 -19.96 -6.17
C GLY A 329 31.72 -20.44 -6.30
N PHE A 330 32.66 -19.67 -5.74
CA PHE A 330 34.05 -19.97 -5.78
C PHE A 330 34.59 -20.07 -4.34
N ILE A 331 35.31 -21.14 -4.05
CA ILE A 331 36.02 -21.34 -2.77
C ILE A 331 35.05 -21.38 -1.57
N ASP A 332 34.92 -22.52 -0.95
CA ASP A 332 34.30 -22.66 0.35
C ASP A 332 35.16 -21.96 1.41
N ARG A 333 34.59 -20.98 2.12
CA ARG A 333 35.22 -20.38 3.29
C ARG A 333 34.52 -20.83 4.57
#